data_496bd13327b8f1ff07c9914a8a64aeb4
#
_entry.id   496bd13327b8f1ff07c9914a8a64aeb4
#
_cell.length_a   1.000
_cell.length_b   1.000
_cell.length_c   1.000
_cell.angle_alpha   90.00
_cell.angle_beta   90.00
_cell.angle_gamma   90.00
#
_symmetry.space_group_name_H-M   'P 1'
#
loop_
_entity.id
_entity.type
_entity.pdbx_description
1 polymer ?
#
loop_
_entity_poly.entity_id
_entity_poly.type
_entity_poly.pdbx_seq_one_letter_code
_entity_poly.pdbx_strand_id
1 'polypeptide(L)'
;MARKGENIYKRKDGRWEGRYIVGRKVDGRARYASIYGKSYREVRDSLERKKGEQYRTKPNCSLTVKALMAMWLSLRSTEIKASSYQHYLALIESQIIPRLGNIRISSLSAEMVSAFVKELLERGRLDGKGGLAPSTVSGIMSILRSAIRLAGKKYAIRDITLFDVKGPTVRQPKVATLCAAECETLARCIMAEPDLSGVAYLLALCCGPRLGELCGLKWSDIQFSESVLRINRTAIRIKDGDHTKLVVQPPKTEAALRPIPILNGILMLLARLRGNAPDDAFILTGTEKPMEPRTLQKRFKRYLELHGLQHISFHGLRHTFATRSIDEGFDPKTLSEVLGHSNVKTTLQLYVHPSLSQKRRLVEGVSGFLPAAI
;
A
#
# COMPACT_ATOMS: atom_id res chain seq x y z
N MET A 1 -31.40 3.61 -38.86
CA MET A 1 -31.43 4.79 -37.98
C MET A 1 -30.07 4.92 -37.33
N ALA A 2 -29.47 6.13 -37.30
CA ALA A 2 -28.21 6.39 -36.59
C ALA A 2 -28.41 6.22 -35.08
N ARG A 3 -27.54 5.45 -34.44
CA ARG A 3 -27.58 5.28 -32.96
C ARG A 3 -27.08 6.57 -32.28
N LYS A 4 -27.71 6.96 -31.18
CA LYS A 4 -27.34 8.14 -30.40
C LYS A 4 -25.89 7.98 -29.92
N GLY A 5 -24.94 8.86 -30.38
CA GLY A 5 -23.53 8.85 -29.99
C GLY A 5 -22.52 8.48 -31.09
N GLU A 6 -22.92 8.03 -32.27
CA GLU A 6 -22.02 7.54 -33.33
C GLU A 6 -21.45 8.64 -34.26
N ASN A 7 -21.86 9.88 -34.15
CA ASN A 7 -21.45 11.02 -35.02
C ASN A 7 -21.56 10.73 -36.54
N ILE A 8 -22.55 9.88 -36.95
CA ILE A 8 -22.87 9.55 -38.34
C ILE A 8 -24.29 9.99 -38.64
N TYR A 9 -24.48 10.74 -39.69
CA TYR A 9 -25.79 11.26 -40.08
C TYR A 9 -25.95 11.31 -41.61
N LYS A 10 -27.21 11.20 -42.08
CA LYS A 10 -27.55 11.26 -43.50
C LYS A 10 -27.77 12.74 -43.89
N ARG A 11 -27.07 13.21 -44.92
CA ARG A 11 -27.17 14.55 -45.45
C ARG A 11 -28.41 14.72 -46.37
N LYS A 12 -28.79 15.93 -46.63
CA LYS A 12 -29.91 16.26 -47.56
C LYS A 12 -29.63 15.84 -48.99
N ASP A 13 -28.35 15.74 -49.37
CA ASP A 13 -27.91 15.26 -50.70
C ASP A 13 -27.88 13.73 -50.83
N GLY A 14 -28.42 13.00 -49.86
CA GLY A 14 -28.54 11.56 -49.86
C GLY A 14 -27.29 10.80 -49.35
N ARG A 15 -26.14 11.44 -49.24
CA ARG A 15 -24.88 10.82 -48.74
C ARG A 15 -24.89 10.72 -47.23
N TRP A 16 -24.09 9.77 -46.70
CA TRP A 16 -23.82 9.68 -45.29
C TRP A 16 -22.52 10.42 -44.93
N GLU A 17 -22.52 11.15 -43.84
CA GLU A 17 -21.36 11.86 -43.30
C GLU A 17 -21.03 11.32 -41.88
N GLY A 18 -19.77 10.97 -41.65
CA GLY A 18 -19.25 10.63 -40.33
C GLY A 18 -18.18 11.62 -39.90
N ARG A 19 -18.27 12.15 -38.71
CA ARG A 19 -17.27 13.09 -38.16
C ARG A 19 -16.40 12.44 -37.11
N TYR A 20 -15.10 12.74 -37.17
CA TYR A 20 -14.11 12.32 -36.17
C TYR A 20 -13.19 13.47 -35.81
N ILE A 21 -12.64 13.40 -34.57
CA ILE A 21 -11.76 14.45 -34.05
C ILE A 21 -10.33 14.19 -34.57
N VAL A 22 -9.75 15.14 -35.31
CA VAL A 22 -8.34 15.10 -35.79
C VAL A 22 -7.37 15.82 -34.88
N GLY A 23 -7.87 16.59 -33.88
CA GLY A 23 -7.01 17.33 -32.95
C GLY A 23 -7.81 18.32 -32.13
N ARG A 24 -7.14 19.19 -31.39
CA ARG A 24 -7.74 20.33 -30.68
C ARG A 24 -7.06 21.61 -31.11
N LYS A 25 -7.83 22.70 -31.19
CA LYS A 25 -7.30 24.05 -31.41
C LYS A 25 -6.61 24.57 -30.13
N VAL A 26 -5.90 25.68 -30.25
CA VAL A 26 -5.23 26.34 -29.12
C VAL A 26 -6.21 26.75 -28.02
N ASP A 27 -7.48 27.04 -28.39
CA ASP A 27 -8.60 27.39 -27.51
C ASP A 27 -9.26 26.17 -26.84
N GLY A 28 -8.70 24.94 -27.00
CA GLY A 28 -9.22 23.71 -26.44
C GLY A 28 -10.36 23.05 -27.23
N ARG A 29 -10.94 23.71 -28.23
CA ARG A 29 -12.06 23.18 -29.04
C ARG A 29 -11.60 22.05 -29.96
N ALA A 30 -12.43 21.01 -30.11
CA ALA A 30 -12.14 19.89 -31.00
C ALA A 30 -12.13 20.32 -32.46
N ARG A 31 -11.11 19.91 -33.22
CA ARG A 31 -11.01 20.03 -34.67
C ARG A 31 -11.51 18.73 -35.28
N TYR A 32 -12.56 18.82 -36.11
CA TYR A 32 -13.21 17.67 -36.76
C TYR A 32 -12.78 17.55 -38.22
N ALA A 33 -12.71 16.30 -38.70
CA ALA A 33 -12.71 15.96 -40.12
C ALA A 33 -13.94 15.11 -40.43
N SER A 34 -14.40 15.14 -41.68
CA SER A 34 -15.56 14.41 -42.14
C SER A 34 -15.17 13.33 -43.15
N ILE A 35 -15.87 12.20 -43.11
CA ILE A 35 -15.82 11.13 -44.10
C ILE A 35 -17.18 11.00 -44.70
N TYR A 36 -17.24 10.83 -46.04
CA TYR A 36 -18.48 10.72 -46.79
C TYR A 36 -18.57 9.31 -47.43
N GLY A 37 -19.78 8.77 -47.52
CA GLY A 37 -20.04 7.49 -48.18
C GLY A 37 -21.49 7.38 -48.67
N LYS A 38 -21.72 6.37 -49.52
CA LYS A 38 -23.06 6.12 -50.08
C LYS A 38 -23.98 5.40 -49.10
N SER A 39 -23.39 4.65 -48.11
CA SER A 39 -24.16 3.93 -47.11
C SER A 39 -23.66 4.21 -45.71
N TYR A 40 -24.51 4.00 -44.71
CA TYR A 40 -24.17 4.06 -43.30
C TYR A 40 -23.03 3.13 -42.92
N ARG A 41 -23.05 1.89 -43.44
CA ARG A 41 -22.07 0.85 -43.19
C ARG A 41 -20.67 1.26 -43.68
N GLU A 42 -20.59 1.78 -44.89
CA GLU A 42 -19.37 2.28 -45.52
C GLU A 42 -18.69 3.38 -44.68
N VAL A 43 -19.51 4.34 -44.23
CA VAL A 43 -19.01 5.48 -43.42
C VAL A 43 -18.59 5.00 -42.05
N ARG A 44 -19.32 4.07 -41.45
CA ARG A 44 -18.97 3.47 -40.16
C ARG A 44 -17.63 2.71 -40.23
N ASP A 45 -17.47 1.81 -41.20
CA ASP A 45 -16.26 1.02 -41.37
C ASP A 45 -15.05 1.92 -41.70
N SER A 46 -15.26 2.98 -42.47
CA SER A 46 -14.24 3.98 -42.76
C SER A 46 -13.89 4.84 -41.53
N LEU A 47 -14.85 5.17 -40.68
CA LEU A 47 -14.62 5.85 -39.41
C LEU A 47 -13.82 4.96 -38.41
N GLU A 48 -14.18 3.69 -38.32
CA GLU A 48 -13.46 2.72 -37.48
C GLU A 48 -12.02 2.54 -37.98
N ARG A 49 -11.82 2.43 -39.31
CA ARG A 49 -10.49 2.38 -39.91
C ARG A 49 -9.67 3.65 -39.65
N LYS A 50 -10.27 4.85 -39.85
CA LYS A 50 -9.59 6.14 -39.58
C LYS A 50 -9.31 6.35 -38.10
N LYS A 51 -10.21 5.98 -37.21
CA LYS A 51 -9.93 5.93 -35.77
C LYS A 51 -8.78 4.98 -35.47
N GLY A 52 -8.77 3.78 -36.07
CA GLY A 52 -7.69 2.80 -35.95
C GLY A 52 -6.34 3.32 -36.48
N GLU A 53 -6.33 4.01 -37.64
CA GLU A 53 -5.13 4.66 -38.20
C GLU A 53 -4.61 5.80 -37.33
N GLN A 54 -5.52 6.60 -36.77
CA GLN A 54 -5.19 7.69 -35.84
C GLN A 54 -4.62 7.17 -34.52
N TYR A 55 -5.02 5.96 -34.11
CA TYR A 55 -4.41 5.23 -32.99
C TYR A 55 -3.07 4.56 -33.36
N ARG A 56 -2.81 4.33 -34.66
CA ARG A 56 -1.57 3.72 -35.19
C ARG A 56 -0.44 4.69 -35.50
N THR A 57 -0.71 5.99 -35.63
CA THR A 57 0.37 6.98 -35.69
C THR A 57 1.04 7.08 -34.30
N LYS A 58 1.99 6.17 -34.08
CA LYS A 58 2.86 6.26 -32.92
C LYS A 58 3.58 7.61 -33.02
N PRO A 59 3.44 8.52 -32.03
CA PRO A 59 4.27 9.71 -32.05
C PRO A 59 5.73 9.26 -32.10
N ASN A 60 6.54 9.89 -32.94
CA ASN A 60 7.97 9.60 -33.05
C ASN A 60 8.66 10.09 -31.75
N CYS A 61 8.37 9.43 -30.64
CA CYS A 61 8.89 9.77 -29.34
C CYS A 61 10.18 8.98 -29.13
N SER A 62 11.31 9.66 -29.22
CA SER A 62 12.65 9.11 -28.95
C SER A 62 12.86 8.77 -27.47
N LEU A 63 11.90 9.07 -26.60
CA LEU A 63 11.99 8.85 -25.17
C LEU A 63 12.11 7.36 -24.85
N THR A 64 13.17 7.00 -24.14
CA THR A 64 13.38 5.63 -23.63
C THR A 64 12.67 5.42 -22.31
N VAL A 65 12.46 4.15 -21.92
CA VAL A 65 11.92 3.81 -20.60
C VAL A 65 12.81 4.37 -19.49
N LYS A 66 14.15 4.32 -19.62
CA LYS A 66 15.09 4.91 -18.66
C LYS A 66 14.83 6.40 -18.45
N ALA A 67 14.72 7.17 -19.53
CA ALA A 67 14.46 8.60 -19.45
C ALA A 67 13.07 8.91 -18.87
N LEU A 68 12.06 8.10 -19.22
CA LEU A 68 10.73 8.21 -18.63
C LEU A 68 10.75 7.95 -17.11
N MET A 69 11.45 6.91 -16.64
CA MET A 69 11.55 6.60 -15.21
C MET A 69 12.23 7.73 -14.44
N ALA A 70 13.32 8.30 -14.98
CA ALA A 70 14.00 9.44 -14.37
C ALA A 70 13.06 10.66 -14.25
N MET A 71 12.34 10.99 -15.33
CA MET A 71 11.36 12.08 -15.33
C MET A 71 10.21 11.82 -14.32
N TRP A 72 9.67 10.60 -14.30
CA TRP A 72 8.59 10.23 -13.38
C TRP A 72 9.05 10.34 -11.92
N LEU A 73 10.25 9.85 -11.62
CA LEU A 73 10.81 9.89 -10.28
C LEU A 73 11.10 11.32 -9.81
N SER A 74 11.63 12.17 -10.70
CA SER A 74 11.85 13.60 -10.43
C SER A 74 10.54 14.32 -10.09
N LEU A 75 9.47 14.09 -10.84
CA LEU A 75 8.16 14.68 -10.54
C LEU A 75 7.56 14.16 -9.23
N ARG A 76 7.81 12.89 -8.90
CA ARG A 76 7.33 12.33 -7.64
C ARG A 76 8.14 12.75 -6.41
N SER A 77 9.38 13.21 -6.58
CA SER A 77 10.28 13.55 -5.47
C SER A 77 9.70 14.62 -4.53
N THR A 78 8.88 15.53 -5.05
CA THR A 78 8.21 16.58 -4.28
C THR A 78 6.93 16.11 -3.56
N GLU A 79 6.35 14.98 -4.01
CA GLU A 79 5.05 14.49 -3.51
C GLU A 79 5.20 13.35 -2.48
N ILE A 80 6.36 12.66 -2.48
CA ILE A 80 6.56 11.44 -1.68
C ILE A 80 7.66 11.61 -0.64
N LYS A 81 7.56 10.86 0.46
CA LYS A 81 8.60 10.83 1.49
C LYS A 81 9.91 10.21 0.96
N ALA A 82 11.04 10.64 1.53
CA ALA A 82 12.37 10.15 1.17
C ALA A 82 12.47 8.61 1.15
N SER A 83 11.85 7.93 2.12
CA SER A 83 11.83 6.46 2.16
C SER A 83 11.12 5.81 0.97
N SER A 84 10.03 6.40 0.49
CA SER A 84 9.29 5.92 -0.69
C SER A 84 10.07 6.21 -1.97
N TYR A 85 10.70 7.38 -2.05
CA TYR A 85 11.59 7.73 -3.16
C TYR A 85 12.72 6.73 -3.31
N GLN A 86 13.44 6.44 -2.23
CA GLN A 86 14.54 5.47 -2.23
C GLN A 86 14.08 4.06 -2.61
N HIS A 87 12.90 3.65 -2.13
CA HIS A 87 12.32 2.37 -2.51
C HIS A 87 12.00 2.29 -4.02
N TYR A 88 11.39 3.34 -4.58
CA TYR A 88 11.09 3.39 -6.00
C TYR A 88 12.35 3.44 -6.85
N LEU A 89 13.34 4.26 -6.45
CA LEU A 89 14.64 4.34 -7.10
C LEU A 89 15.30 2.96 -7.16
N ALA A 90 15.38 2.24 -6.04
CA ALA A 90 15.98 0.92 -5.97
C ALA A 90 15.27 -0.09 -6.90
N LEU A 91 13.92 -0.10 -6.96
CA LEU A 91 13.17 -0.97 -7.87
C LEU A 91 13.38 -0.59 -9.35
N ILE A 92 13.43 0.69 -9.66
CA ILE A 92 13.67 1.20 -11.01
C ILE A 92 15.07 0.78 -11.49
N GLU A 93 16.10 1.05 -10.69
CA GLU A 93 17.49 0.78 -11.03
C GLU A 93 17.80 -0.71 -11.10
N SER A 94 17.26 -1.50 -10.17
CA SER A 94 17.59 -2.93 -10.11
C SER A 94 16.72 -3.81 -11.01
N GLN A 95 15.50 -3.40 -11.34
CA GLN A 95 14.55 -4.27 -12.03
C GLN A 95 14.11 -3.72 -13.39
N ILE A 96 13.73 -2.43 -13.49
CA ILE A 96 13.14 -1.87 -14.70
C ILE A 96 14.24 -1.50 -15.72
N ILE A 97 15.22 -0.71 -15.29
CA ILE A 97 16.27 -0.18 -16.21
C ILE A 97 17.09 -1.30 -16.87
N PRO A 98 17.56 -2.34 -16.18
CA PRO A 98 18.36 -3.38 -16.80
C PRO A 98 17.64 -4.15 -17.92
N ARG A 99 16.30 -4.26 -17.83
CA ARG A 99 15.48 -5.06 -18.74
C ARG A 99 14.76 -4.26 -19.82
N LEU A 100 14.25 -3.09 -19.46
CA LEU A 100 13.42 -2.28 -20.34
C LEU A 100 14.03 -0.91 -20.65
N GLY A 101 15.06 -0.48 -19.94
CA GLY A 101 15.57 0.90 -19.94
C GLY A 101 15.91 1.47 -21.32
N ASN A 102 16.49 0.68 -22.21
CA ASN A 102 16.89 1.09 -23.54
C ASN A 102 15.77 1.06 -24.58
N ILE A 103 14.60 0.50 -24.23
CA ILE A 103 13.46 0.41 -25.15
C ILE A 103 12.81 1.78 -25.28
N ARG A 104 12.55 2.21 -26.52
CA ARG A 104 11.75 3.42 -26.78
C ARG A 104 10.30 3.17 -26.37
N ILE A 105 9.67 4.16 -25.74
CA ILE A 105 8.28 4.04 -25.30
C ILE A 105 7.32 3.77 -26.46
N SER A 106 7.61 4.35 -27.65
CA SER A 106 6.86 4.08 -28.87
C SER A 106 6.96 2.62 -29.37
N SER A 107 7.98 1.88 -28.94
CA SER A 107 8.22 0.48 -29.30
C SER A 107 7.86 -0.51 -28.20
N LEU A 108 7.52 -0.02 -27.00
CA LEU A 108 7.14 -0.88 -25.87
C LEU A 108 5.78 -1.52 -26.15
N SER A 109 5.73 -2.85 -26.21
CA SER A 109 4.51 -3.61 -26.48
C SER A 109 3.99 -4.36 -25.24
N ALA A 110 2.74 -4.81 -25.30
CA ALA A 110 2.13 -5.62 -24.24
C ALA A 110 2.86 -6.96 -24.05
N GLU A 111 3.35 -7.55 -25.15
CA GLU A 111 4.12 -8.80 -25.14
C GLU A 111 5.46 -8.62 -24.41
N MET A 112 6.17 -7.49 -24.66
CA MET A 112 7.42 -7.17 -23.95
C MET A 112 7.18 -7.00 -22.45
N VAL A 113 6.11 -6.32 -22.06
CA VAL A 113 5.76 -6.15 -20.65
C VAL A 113 5.34 -7.47 -20.01
N SER A 114 4.63 -8.33 -20.74
CA SER A 114 4.26 -9.66 -20.26
C SER A 114 5.49 -10.55 -20.06
N ALA A 115 6.44 -10.52 -21.00
CA ALA A 115 7.72 -11.23 -20.89
C ALA A 115 8.53 -10.72 -19.68
N PHE A 116 8.58 -9.40 -19.49
CA PHE A 116 9.21 -8.78 -18.32
C PHE A 116 8.59 -9.25 -17.00
N VAL A 117 7.26 -9.31 -16.90
CA VAL A 117 6.57 -9.83 -15.69
C VAL A 117 6.94 -11.29 -15.44
N LYS A 118 6.96 -12.11 -16.49
CA LYS A 118 7.34 -13.54 -16.39
C LYS A 118 8.78 -13.68 -15.91
N GLU A 119 9.71 -12.94 -16.50
CA GLU A 119 11.13 -12.95 -16.10
C GLU A 119 11.30 -12.55 -14.63
N LEU A 120 10.61 -11.49 -14.16
CA LEU A 120 10.66 -11.08 -12.76
C LEU A 120 10.17 -12.18 -11.82
N LEU A 121 9.12 -12.93 -12.19
CA LEU A 121 8.57 -14.03 -11.40
C LEU A 121 9.46 -15.26 -11.39
N GLU A 122 10.27 -15.49 -12.43
CA GLU A 122 11.14 -16.64 -12.54
C GLU A 122 12.58 -16.38 -12.06
N ARG A 123 13.13 -15.20 -12.36
CA ARG A 123 14.55 -14.87 -12.18
C ARG A 123 14.80 -13.44 -11.67
N GLY A 124 13.81 -12.81 -11.04
CA GLY A 124 13.89 -11.40 -10.65
C GLY A 124 14.77 -11.11 -9.43
N ARG A 125 15.19 -12.13 -8.66
CA ARG A 125 16.03 -11.92 -7.48
C ARG A 125 17.46 -11.60 -7.85
N LEU A 126 18.04 -10.58 -7.21
CA LEU A 126 19.42 -10.13 -7.48
C LEU A 126 20.47 -11.13 -6.96
N ASP A 127 20.10 -11.99 -6.02
CA ASP A 127 20.95 -13.05 -5.50
C ASP A 127 20.97 -14.32 -6.38
N GLY A 128 20.27 -14.28 -7.53
CA GLY A 128 20.18 -15.41 -8.46
C GLY A 128 19.31 -16.59 -7.96
N LYS A 129 18.71 -16.51 -6.77
CA LYS A 129 17.97 -17.61 -6.14
C LYS A 129 16.49 -17.64 -6.52
N GLY A 130 16.16 -17.37 -7.80
CA GLY A 130 14.81 -17.47 -8.33
C GLY A 130 14.10 -16.14 -8.56
N GLY A 131 12.77 -16.16 -8.54
CA GLY A 131 11.92 -15.03 -8.87
C GLY A 131 11.58 -14.12 -7.68
N LEU A 132 11.00 -12.97 -8.01
CA LEU A 132 10.44 -12.05 -7.03
C LEU A 132 9.05 -12.50 -6.57
N ALA A 133 8.69 -12.14 -5.35
CA ALA A 133 7.34 -12.35 -4.84
C ALA A 133 6.30 -11.62 -5.74
N PRO A 134 5.11 -12.21 -5.97
CA PRO A 134 4.05 -11.58 -6.77
C PRO A 134 3.68 -10.17 -6.33
N SER A 135 3.70 -9.88 -5.02
CA SER A 135 3.46 -8.54 -4.47
C SER A 135 4.51 -7.51 -4.90
N THR A 136 5.80 -7.92 -4.94
CA THR A 136 6.90 -7.07 -5.41
C THR A 136 6.75 -6.77 -6.90
N VAL A 137 6.46 -7.80 -7.71
CA VAL A 137 6.22 -7.63 -9.16
C VAL A 137 5.03 -6.72 -9.41
N SER A 138 3.94 -6.87 -8.65
CA SER A 138 2.77 -5.97 -8.73
C SER A 138 3.14 -4.51 -8.40
N GLY A 139 4.01 -4.29 -7.41
CA GLY A 139 4.56 -2.96 -7.08
C GLY A 139 5.36 -2.36 -8.24
N ILE A 140 6.26 -3.15 -8.86
CA ILE A 140 7.06 -2.74 -10.02
C ILE A 140 6.15 -2.37 -11.20
N MET A 141 5.12 -3.19 -11.47
CA MET A 141 4.13 -2.91 -12.51
C MET A 141 3.32 -1.65 -12.24
N SER A 142 3.02 -1.35 -10.98
CA SER A 142 2.34 -0.11 -10.58
C SER A 142 3.19 1.12 -10.89
N ILE A 143 4.50 1.07 -10.63
CA ILE A 143 5.47 2.14 -10.98
C ILE A 143 5.49 2.32 -12.49
N LEU A 144 5.70 1.24 -13.25
CA LEU A 144 5.78 1.28 -14.72
C LEU A 144 4.51 1.86 -15.34
N ARG A 145 3.33 1.38 -14.92
CA ARG A 145 2.04 1.90 -15.38
C ARG A 145 1.85 3.38 -15.06
N SER A 146 2.24 3.81 -13.84
CA SER A 146 2.13 5.21 -13.44
C SER A 146 3.00 6.12 -14.31
N ALA A 147 4.21 5.69 -14.63
CA ALA A 147 5.11 6.42 -15.51
C ALA A 147 4.61 6.45 -16.98
N ILE A 148 4.11 5.34 -17.51
CA ILE A 148 3.52 5.28 -18.85
C ILE A 148 2.28 6.18 -18.94
N ARG A 149 1.44 6.23 -17.90
CA ARG A 149 0.29 7.15 -17.83
C ARG A 149 0.72 8.62 -17.88
N LEU A 150 1.83 8.96 -17.21
CA LEU A 150 2.42 10.30 -17.29
C LEU A 150 2.88 10.61 -18.73
N ALA A 151 3.58 9.68 -19.38
CA ALA A 151 3.99 9.82 -20.78
C ALA A 151 2.78 9.97 -21.72
N GLY A 152 1.71 9.20 -21.50
CA GLY A 152 0.47 9.31 -22.24
C GLY A 152 -0.16 10.69 -22.18
N LYS A 153 -0.15 11.32 -21.00
CA LYS A 153 -0.65 12.69 -20.82
C LYS A 153 0.24 13.73 -21.48
N LYS A 154 1.57 13.61 -21.36
CA LYS A 154 2.54 14.62 -21.81
C LYS A 154 2.85 14.52 -23.30
N TYR A 155 2.93 13.32 -23.86
CA TYR A 155 3.38 13.05 -25.23
C TYR A 155 2.28 12.47 -26.11
N ALA A 156 1.02 12.47 -25.66
CA ALA A 156 -0.12 11.92 -26.40
C ALA A 156 0.06 10.45 -26.83
N ILE A 157 0.87 9.69 -26.11
CA ILE A 157 1.09 8.27 -26.36
C ILE A 157 -0.15 7.52 -25.90
N ARG A 158 -0.95 7.03 -26.85
CA ARG A 158 -2.27 6.45 -26.59
C ARG A 158 -2.30 4.92 -26.71
N ASP A 159 -1.18 4.26 -26.60
CA ASP A 159 -1.20 2.79 -26.61
C ASP A 159 -1.75 2.26 -25.26
N ILE A 160 -3.07 2.03 -25.28
CA ILE A 160 -3.85 1.58 -24.11
C ILE A 160 -3.53 0.11 -23.80
N THR A 161 -3.01 -0.66 -24.76
CA THR A 161 -2.77 -2.12 -24.62
C THR A 161 -1.77 -2.45 -23.50
N LEU A 162 -0.85 -1.54 -23.17
CA LEU A 162 0.08 -1.70 -22.05
C LEU A 162 -0.62 -1.74 -20.67
N PHE A 163 -1.83 -1.19 -20.56
CA PHE A 163 -2.61 -1.22 -19.33
C PHE A 163 -3.38 -2.54 -19.18
N ASP A 164 -3.59 -3.28 -20.28
CA ASP A 164 -4.31 -4.55 -20.29
C ASP A 164 -3.44 -5.73 -19.81
N VAL A 165 -2.12 -5.55 -19.76
CA VAL A 165 -1.22 -6.56 -19.19
C VAL A 165 -1.57 -6.78 -17.72
N LYS A 166 -2.16 -7.93 -17.40
CA LYS A 166 -2.50 -8.29 -16.03
C LYS A 166 -1.23 -8.52 -15.22
N GLY A 167 -1.13 -7.87 -14.07
CA GLY A 167 -0.11 -8.19 -13.09
C GLY A 167 -0.37 -9.56 -12.44
N PRO A 168 0.60 -10.13 -11.72
CA PRO A 168 0.42 -11.39 -11.03
C PRO A 168 -0.68 -11.26 -9.96
N THR A 169 -1.45 -12.34 -9.77
CA THR A 169 -2.44 -12.41 -8.69
C THR A 169 -1.71 -12.43 -7.35
N VAL A 170 -1.95 -11.43 -6.53
CA VAL A 170 -1.37 -11.33 -5.20
C VAL A 170 -2.35 -11.96 -4.21
N ARG A 171 -2.04 -13.17 -3.74
CA ARG A 171 -2.70 -13.73 -2.57
C ARG A 171 -2.05 -13.10 -1.34
N GLN A 172 -2.82 -12.44 -0.51
CA GLN A 172 -2.31 -11.99 0.78
C GLN A 172 -2.18 -13.20 1.71
N PRO A 173 -0.97 -13.57 2.15
CA PRO A 173 -0.82 -14.62 3.13
C PRO A 173 -1.52 -14.20 4.41
N LYS A 174 -2.22 -15.13 5.06
CA LYS A 174 -2.73 -14.88 6.42
C LYS A 174 -1.53 -14.57 7.33
N VAL A 175 -1.56 -13.43 7.96
CA VAL A 175 -0.54 -13.07 8.95
C VAL A 175 -0.75 -13.97 10.16
N ALA A 176 0.31 -14.66 10.60
CA ALA A 176 0.25 -15.47 11.80
C ALA A 176 -0.03 -14.58 13.03
N THR A 177 -0.99 -15.00 13.85
CA THR A 177 -1.43 -14.34 15.10
C THR A 177 -1.32 -15.33 16.25
N LEU A 178 -1.16 -14.82 17.47
CA LEU A 178 -1.17 -15.64 18.68
C LEU A 178 -2.61 -15.97 19.07
N CYS A 179 -2.85 -17.20 19.52
CA CYS A 179 -4.09 -17.57 20.17
C CYS A 179 -4.17 -17.01 21.62
N ALA A 180 -5.31 -17.14 22.28
CA ALA A 180 -5.52 -16.61 23.62
C ALA A 180 -4.49 -17.14 24.64
N ALA A 181 -4.25 -18.46 24.64
CA ALA A 181 -3.29 -19.11 25.54
C ALA A 181 -1.84 -18.66 25.32
N GLU A 182 -1.46 -18.43 24.05
CA GLU A 182 -0.12 -17.90 23.70
C GLU A 182 0.04 -16.45 24.13
N CYS A 183 -1.01 -15.61 23.96
CA CYS A 183 -1.01 -14.24 24.46
C CYS A 183 -0.83 -14.19 25.98
N GLU A 184 -1.53 -15.04 26.70
CA GLU A 184 -1.44 -15.16 28.15
C GLU A 184 -0.05 -15.63 28.59
N THR A 185 0.51 -16.64 27.91
CA THR A 185 1.86 -17.14 28.18
C THR A 185 2.89 -16.06 27.93
N LEU A 186 2.82 -15.34 26.80
CA LEU A 186 3.72 -14.21 26.49
C LEU A 186 3.65 -13.15 27.59
N ALA A 187 2.43 -12.75 27.99
CA ALA A 187 2.23 -11.75 29.04
C ALA A 187 2.81 -12.23 30.38
N ARG A 188 2.59 -13.48 30.76
CA ARG A 188 3.11 -14.09 32.00
C ARG A 188 4.65 -14.11 32.02
N CYS A 189 5.28 -14.51 30.92
CA CYS A 189 6.74 -14.49 30.82
C CYS A 189 7.31 -13.07 30.97
N ILE A 190 6.67 -12.08 30.34
CA ILE A 190 7.11 -10.67 30.44
C ILE A 190 6.91 -10.13 31.87
N MET A 191 5.82 -10.49 32.52
CA MET A 191 5.53 -10.04 33.89
C MET A 191 6.46 -10.68 34.93
N ALA A 192 6.96 -11.89 34.67
CA ALA A 192 7.92 -12.56 35.54
C ALA A 192 9.31 -11.87 35.54
N GLU A 193 9.78 -11.50 34.36
CA GLU A 193 11.07 -10.80 34.16
C GLU A 193 10.89 -9.55 33.29
N PRO A 194 10.34 -8.46 33.84
CA PRO A 194 9.97 -7.31 33.05
C PRO A 194 11.19 -6.46 32.68
N ASP A 195 11.29 -6.22 31.36
CA ASP A 195 12.21 -5.26 30.78
C ASP A 195 11.50 -4.33 29.79
N LEU A 196 12.18 -3.27 29.34
CA LEU A 196 11.60 -2.31 28.39
C LEU A 196 11.25 -2.93 27.03
N SER A 197 11.96 -4.00 26.60
CA SER A 197 11.62 -4.71 25.37
C SER A 197 10.31 -5.50 25.53
N GLY A 198 10.15 -6.21 26.65
CA GLY A 198 8.94 -6.94 27.00
C GLY A 198 7.72 -6.02 27.09
N VAL A 199 7.89 -4.84 27.70
CA VAL A 199 6.82 -3.84 27.74
C VAL A 199 6.43 -3.37 26.34
N ALA A 200 7.39 -3.21 25.42
CA ALA A 200 7.07 -2.89 24.03
C ALA A 200 6.25 -4.00 23.35
N TYR A 201 6.52 -5.27 23.69
CA TYR A 201 5.73 -6.41 23.18
C TYR A 201 4.31 -6.36 23.73
N LEU A 202 4.13 -6.08 25.03
CA LEU A 202 2.81 -5.91 25.65
C LEU A 202 2.04 -4.73 25.04
N LEU A 203 2.69 -3.59 24.83
CA LEU A 203 2.07 -2.46 24.15
C LEU A 203 1.64 -2.82 22.72
N ALA A 204 2.48 -3.55 21.97
CA ALA A 204 2.12 -4.01 20.64
C ALA A 204 0.92 -4.96 20.66
N LEU A 205 0.86 -5.85 21.66
CA LEU A 205 -0.20 -6.86 21.81
C LEU A 205 -1.52 -6.28 22.32
N CYS A 206 -1.47 -5.26 23.20
CA CYS A 206 -2.66 -4.73 23.88
C CYS A 206 -3.17 -3.39 23.33
N CYS A 207 -2.32 -2.66 22.60
CA CYS A 207 -2.63 -1.32 22.09
C CYS A 207 -2.39 -1.18 20.59
N GLY A 208 -1.67 -2.13 19.98
CA GLY A 208 -1.46 -2.22 18.55
C GLY A 208 -0.59 -1.14 17.88
N PRO A 209 0.34 -0.40 18.54
CA PRO A 209 1.22 0.53 17.85
C PRO A 209 2.14 -0.19 16.86
N ARG A 210 2.60 0.57 15.84
CA ARG A 210 3.55 0.02 14.87
C ARG A 210 4.96 -0.06 15.47
N LEU A 211 5.78 -0.99 14.98
CA LEU A 211 7.17 -1.14 15.43
C LEU A 211 7.94 0.18 15.47
N GLY A 212 7.87 0.97 14.40
CA GLY A 212 8.58 2.25 14.34
C GLY A 212 8.01 3.31 15.30
N GLU A 213 6.72 3.24 15.61
CA GLU A 213 6.07 4.09 16.62
C GLU A 213 6.64 3.75 18.00
N LEU A 214 6.68 2.46 18.37
CA LEU A 214 7.28 1.99 19.63
C LEU A 214 8.76 2.38 19.77
N CYS A 215 9.55 2.21 18.71
CA CYS A 215 10.97 2.61 18.72
C CYS A 215 11.17 4.12 18.84
N GLY A 216 10.16 4.91 18.48
CA GLY A 216 10.17 6.37 18.55
C GLY A 216 9.55 6.95 19.81
N LEU A 217 9.03 6.13 20.75
CA LEU A 217 8.38 6.62 21.96
C LEU A 217 9.40 7.22 22.94
N LYS A 218 9.03 8.36 23.49
CA LYS A 218 9.71 9.02 24.61
C LYS A 218 8.86 8.94 25.87
N TRP A 219 9.48 9.12 27.04
CA TRP A 219 8.75 9.16 28.30
C TRP A 219 7.71 10.26 28.34
N SER A 220 7.96 11.40 27.72
CA SER A 220 7.00 12.52 27.57
C SER A 220 5.74 12.16 26.75
N ASP A 221 5.74 11.05 26.02
CA ASP A 221 4.55 10.59 25.27
C ASP A 221 3.55 9.83 26.15
N ILE A 222 3.93 9.48 27.39
CA ILE A 222 3.06 8.78 28.34
C ILE A 222 2.48 9.79 29.32
N GLN A 223 1.18 9.93 29.27
CA GLN A 223 0.41 10.71 30.26
C GLN A 223 -0.06 9.76 31.36
N PHE A 224 0.74 9.64 32.42
CA PHE A 224 0.46 8.72 33.53
C PHE A 224 -0.87 9.01 34.25
N SER A 225 -1.23 10.31 34.40
CA SER A 225 -2.49 10.73 35.04
C SER A 225 -3.73 10.35 34.25
N GLU A 226 -3.62 10.31 32.92
CA GLU A 226 -4.75 10.00 32.03
C GLU A 226 -4.74 8.54 31.55
N SER A 227 -3.68 7.80 31.87
CA SER A 227 -3.42 6.43 31.36
C SER A 227 -3.43 6.36 29.83
N VAL A 228 -2.77 7.35 29.18
CA VAL A 228 -2.76 7.51 27.72
C VAL A 228 -1.33 7.55 27.19
N LEU A 229 -1.13 6.83 26.07
CA LEU A 229 0.06 6.89 25.23
C LEU A 229 -0.24 7.74 23.99
N ARG A 230 0.59 8.76 23.71
CA ARG A 230 0.48 9.59 22.50
C ARG A 230 1.47 9.14 21.42
N ILE A 231 0.98 8.77 20.26
CA ILE A 231 1.84 8.48 19.11
C ILE A 231 2.14 9.78 18.37
N ASN A 232 3.33 10.34 18.58
CA ASN A 232 3.76 11.60 17.99
C ASN A 232 4.84 11.45 16.92
N ARG A 233 5.54 10.30 16.90
CA ARG A 233 6.69 10.07 16.01
C ARG A 233 6.87 8.61 15.64
N THR A 234 7.73 8.37 14.65
CA THR A 234 8.12 7.04 14.23
C THR A 234 9.62 7.02 13.91
N ALA A 235 10.32 5.99 14.39
CA ALA A 235 11.71 5.72 14.04
C ALA A 235 11.76 4.81 12.80
N ILE A 236 12.45 5.24 11.77
CA ILE A 236 12.62 4.47 10.52
C ILE A 236 14.07 4.57 10.06
N ARG A 237 14.53 3.52 9.38
CA ARG A 237 15.81 3.52 8.70
C ARG A 237 15.62 3.96 7.24
N ILE A 238 16.33 4.98 6.82
CA ILE A 238 16.33 5.47 5.44
C ILE A 238 17.72 5.33 4.83
N LYS A 239 17.76 5.18 3.51
CA LYS A 239 19.02 5.20 2.75
C LYS A 239 19.49 6.67 2.65
N ASP A 240 20.78 6.88 2.84
CA ASP A 240 21.46 8.17 2.76
C ASP A 240 22.79 7.97 2.01
N GLY A 241 22.76 8.20 0.71
CA GLY A 241 23.88 7.80 -0.17
C GLY A 241 24.11 6.29 -0.14
N ASP A 242 25.35 5.89 0.14
CA ASP A 242 25.74 4.46 0.26
C ASP A 242 25.45 3.87 1.65
N HIS A 243 25.08 4.71 2.62
CA HIS A 243 24.78 4.30 3.98
C HIS A 243 23.29 4.33 4.29
N THR A 244 22.94 3.85 5.47
CA THR A 244 21.59 3.99 6.01
C THR A 244 21.65 4.65 7.38
N LYS A 245 20.73 5.58 7.64
CA LYS A 245 20.58 6.23 8.93
C LYS A 245 19.23 5.97 9.56
N LEU A 246 19.20 5.90 10.90
CA LEU A 246 17.98 5.89 11.67
C LEU A 246 17.49 7.33 11.81
N VAL A 247 16.24 7.57 11.44
CA VAL A 247 15.62 8.89 11.50
C VAL A 247 14.32 8.80 12.29
N VAL A 248 14.11 9.76 13.18
CA VAL A 248 12.85 9.97 13.88
C VAL A 248 12.10 11.08 13.16
N GLN A 249 10.88 10.81 12.76
CA GLN A 249 10.04 11.77 12.03
C GLN A 249 8.58 11.66 12.45
N PRO A 250 7.76 12.70 12.23
CA PRO A 250 6.33 12.58 12.45
C PRO A 250 5.72 11.48 11.57
N PRO A 251 4.59 10.89 11.97
CA PRO A 251 3.89 9.88 11.19
C PRO A 251 3.50 10.37 9.79
N LYS A 252 3.14 9.42 8.90
CA LYS A 252 2.81 9.75 7.50
C LYS A 252 1.51 10.54 7.33
N THR A 253 0.56 10.35 8.23
CA THR A 253 -0.79 10.90 8.15
C THR A 253 -1.20 11.45 9.51
N GLU A 254 -2.08 12.43 9.53
CA GLU A 254 -2.67 12.96 10.76
C GLU A 254 -3.38 11.88 11.59
N ALA A 255 -4.07 10.94 10.94
CA ALA A 255 -4.70 9.81 11.62
C ALA A 255 -3.73 8.91 12.40
N ALA A 256 -2.43 9.00 12.11
CA ALA A 256 -1.42 8.26 12.87
C ALA A 256 -0.94 9.01 14.13
N LEU A 257 -1.21 10.33 14.23
CA LEU A 257 -1.08 11.10 15.45
C LEU A 257 -2.33 10.84 16.31
N ARG A 258 -2.18 10.07 17.37
CA ARG A 258 -3.33 9.63 18.14
C ARG A 258 -3.00 9.30 19.59
N PRO A 259 -3.93 9.55 20.52
CA PRO A 259 -3.88 9.00 21.86
C PRO A 259 -4.34 7.54 21.83
N ILE A 260 -3.72 6.69 22.62
CA ILE A 260 -4.09 5.28 22.82
C ILE A 260 -4.21 5.05 24.33
N PRO A 261 -5.35 4.61 24.86
CA PRO A 261 -5.48 4.21 26.26
C PRO A 261 -4.53 3.05 26.58
N ILE A 262 -3.90 3.08 27.75
CA ILE A 262 -3.00 2.03 28.24
C ILE A 262 -3.66 1.32 29.41
N LEU A 263 -3.53 0.00 29.47
CA LEU A 263 -3.95 -0.79 30.62
C LEU A 263 -3.16 -0.42 31.87
N ASN A 264 -3.80 -0.27 33.01
CA ASN A 264 -3.16 0.13 34.27
C ASN A 264 -1.96 -0.74 34.64
N GLY A 265 -2.05 -2.07 34.43
CA GLY A 265 -0.93 -2.98 34.69
C GLY A 265 0.32 -2.68 33.86
N ILE A 266 0.15 -2.29 32.59
CA ILE A 266 1.26 -1.88 31.71
C ILE A 266 1.80 -0.51 32.16
N LEU A 267 0.92 0.40 32.56
CA LEU A 267 1.30 1.74 33.01
C LEU A 267 2.13 1.68 34.30
N MET A 268 1.73 0.84 35.26
CA MET A 268 2.52 0.60 36.49
C MET A 268 3.88 -0.01 36.19
N LEU A 269 3.95 -0.92 35.22
CA LEU A 269 5.20 -1.54 34.78
C LEU A 269 6.13 -0.50 34.15
N LEU A 270 5.59 0.37 33.29
CA LEU A 270 6.32 1.49 32.70
C LEU A 270 6.85 2.43 33.78
N ALA A 271 6.02 2.81 34.76
CA ALA A 271 6.42 3.68 35.86
C ALA A 271 7.59 3.08 36.65
N ARG A 272 7.53 1.77 36.96
CA ARG A 272 8.60 1.06 37.66
C ARG A 272 9.90 1.02 36.85
N LEU A 273 9.81 0.75 35.53
CA LEU A 273 10.98 0.62 34.66
C LEU A 273 11.58 1.98 34.23
N ARG A 274 10.84 3.05 34.39
CA ARG A 274 11.30 4.40 34.06
C ARG A 274 12.47 4.84 34.94
N GLY A 275 12.42 4.54 36.24
CA GLY A 275 13.41 5.04 37.22
C GLY A 275 13.56 6.56 37.13
N ASN A 276 14.80 7.02 37.01
CA ASN A 276 15.14 8.45 36.88
C ASN A 276 15.31 8.91 35.41
N ALA A 277 14.80 8.15 34.44
CA ALA A 277 14.95 8.53 33.03
C ALA A 277 14.21 9.86 32.75
N PRO A 278 14.87 10.82 32.06
CA PRO A 278 14.27 12.11 31.73
C PRO A 278 13.13 11.96 30.72
N ASP A 279 12.24 12.95 30.69
CA ASP A 279 11.05 12.97 29.83
C ASP A 279 11.36 12.88 28.34
N ASP A 280 12.49 13.43 27.90
CA ASP A 280 12.91 13.46 26.51
C ASP A 280 13.70 12.22 26.07
N ALA A 281 14.06 11.33 26.99
CA ALA A 281 14.69 10.04 26.65
C ALA A 281 13.70 9.10 25.97
N PHE A 282 14.23 8.33 25.01
CA PHE A 282 13.45 7.25 24.38
C PHE A 282 13.23 6.10 25.36
N ILE A 283 12.00 5.61 25.45
CA ILE A 283 11.62 4.55 26.41
C ILE A 283 12.49 3.30 26.27
N LEU A 284 12.68 2.80 25.05
CA LEU A 284 13.34 1.52 24.82
C LEU A 284 14.87 1.53 25.01
N THR A 285 15.47 2.70 25.09
CA THR A 285 16.92 2.85 25.23
C THR A 285 17.31 3.56 26.54
N GLY A 286 16.39 4.31 27.12
CA GLY A 286 16.68 5.19 28.26
C GLY A 286 17.62 6.37 27.91
N THR A 287 17.85 6.64 26.62
CA THR A 287 18.79 7.64 26.12
C THR A 287 18.14 8.58 25.10
N GLU A 288 18.87 9.57 24.61
CA GLU A 288 18.46 10.46 23.52
C GLU A 288 18.45 9.77 22.14
N LYS A 289 18.93 8.53 22.03
CA LYS A 289 18.95 7.78 20.76
C LYS A 289 17.81 6.78 20.70
N PRO A 290 17.02 6.75 19.62
CA PRO A 290 15.92 5.79 19.48
C PRO A 290 16.43 4.36 19.30
N MET A 291 15.60 3.39 19.68
CA MET A 291 15.86 1.98 19.42
C MET A 291 15.82 1.71 17.90
N GLU A 292 16.81 0.97 17.42
CA GLU A 292 16.79 0.45 16.03
C GLU A 292 15.67 -0.57 15.85
N PRO A 293 14.71 -0.36 14.91
CA PRO A 293 13.59 -1.28 14.73
C PRO A 293 14.00 -2.73 14.45
N ARG A 294 15.05 -2.93 13.67
CA ARG A 294 15.58 -4.29 13.40
C ARG A 294 16.13 -4.99 14.68
N THR A 295 16.68 -4.21 15.59
CA THR A 295 17.17 -4.74 16.87
C THR A 295 15.99 -5.22 17.71
N LEU A 296 14.91 -4.43 17.82
CA LEU A 296 13.71 -4.83 18.55
C LEU A 296 13.05 -6.09 17.92
N GLN A 297 12.99 -6.16 16.58
CA GLN A 297 12.51 -7.37 15.88
C GLN A 297 13.35 -8.60 16.19
N LYS A 298 14.70 -8.49 16.20
CA LYS A 298 15.60 -9.60 16.52
C LYS A 298 15.44 -10.03 17.97
N ARG A 299 15.33 -9.08 18.91
CA ARG A 299 15.08 -9.36 20.33
C ARG A 299 13.75 -10.10 20.52
N PHE A 300 12.69 -9.64 19.85
CA PHE A 300 11.38 -10.30 19.89
C PHE A 300 11.44 -11.74 19.35
N LYS A 301 12.07 -11.95 18.20
CA LYS A 301 12.24 -13.30 17.66
C LYS A 301 12.94 -14.22 18.66
N ARG A 302 14.07 -13.78 19.21
CA ARG A 302 14.82 -14.54 20.24
C ARG A 302 13.98 -14.79 21.49
N TYR A 303 13.16 -13.79 21.88
CA TYR A 303 12.26 -13.93 23.04
C TYR A 303 11.24 -15.05 22.83
N LEU A 304 10.61 -15.12 21.67
CA LEU A 304 9.67 -16.20 21.33
C LEU A 304 10.37 -17.57 21.35
N GLU A 305 11.58 -17.66 20.79
CA GLU A 305 12.39 -18.90 20.77
C GLU A 305 12.74 -19.37 22.19
N LEU A 306 13.17 -18.46 23.06
CA LEU A 306 13.55 -18.78 24.45
C LEU A 306 12.37 -19.30 25.29
N HIS A 307 11.16 -18.82 25.02
CA HIS A 307 9.96 -19.20 25.77
C HIS A 307 9.09 -20.26 25.05
N GLY A 308 9.59 -20.86 23.98
CA GLY A 308 8.88 -21.91 23.24
C GLY A 308 7.55 -21.45 22.61
N LEU A 309 7.43 -20.15 22.33
CA LEU A 309 6.22 -19.57 21.74
C LEU A 309 6.24 -19.66 20.21
N GLN A 310 5.05 -19.72 19.60
CA GLN A 310 4.91 -19.72 18.16
C GLN A 310 5.65 -18.52 17.54
N HIS A 311 6.39 -18.80 16.47
CA HIS A 311 7.11 -17.77 15.73
C HIS A 311 6.16 -16.91 14.92
N ILE A 312 5.96 -15.66 15.33
CA ILE A 312 5.26 -14.62 14.58
C ILE A 312 6.20 -13.45 14.31
N SER A 313 5.88 -12.65 13.28
CA SER A 313 6.57 -11.38 13.09
C SER A 313 6.19 -10.38 14.19
N PHE A 314 7.04 -9.38 14.46
CA PHE A 314 6.67 -8.30 15.39
C PHE A 314 5.34 -7.62 15.03
N HIS A 315 5.08 -7.45 13.74
CA HIS A 315 3.81 -6.92 13.24
C HIS A 315 2.63 -7.87 13.52
N GLY A 316 2.88 -9.17 13.70
CA GLY A 316 1.90 -10.16 14.12
C GLY A 316 1.28 -9.86 15.48
N LEU A 317 1.98 -9.20 16.42
CA LEU A 317 1.40 -8.74 17.69
C LEU A 317 0.26 -7.74 17.45
N ARG A 318 0.47 -6.76 16.59
CA ARG A 318 -0.57 -5.80 16.22
C ARG A 318 -1.71 -6.48 15.46
N HIS A 319 -1.42 -7.47 14.61
CA HIS A 319 -2.47 -8.27 13.95
C HIS A 319 -3.26 -9.09 14.97
N THR A 320 -2.59 -9.66 15.99
CA THR A 320 -3.24 -10.36 17.10
C THR A 320 -4.20 -9.43 17.84
N PHE A 321 -3.75 -8.24 18.24
CA PHE A 321 -4.59 -7.23 18.84
C PHE A 321 -5.85 -6.94 18.02
N ALA A 322 -5.64 -6.61 16.73
CA ALA A 322 -6.73 -6.23 15.84
C ALA A 322 -7.72 -7.37 15.59
N THR A 323 -7.24 -8.60 15.36
CA THR A 323 -8.09 -9.77 15.14
C THR A 323 -8.91 -10.07 16.39
N ARG A 324 -8.29 -10.10 17.56
CA ARG A 324 -9.00 -10.33 18.82
C ARG A 324 -10.02 -9.26 19.12
N SER A 325 -9.71 -7.99 18.87
CA SER A 325 -10.68 -6.90 19.04
C SER A 325 -11.94 -7.12 18.19
N ILE A 326 -11.78 -7.59 16.94
CA ILE A 326 -12.92 -7.90 16.07
C ILE A 326 -13.67 -9.14 16.56
N ASP A 327 -12.95 -10.17 17.03
CA ASP A 327 -13.57 -11.41 17.56
C ASP A 327 -14.39 -11.14 18.82
N GLU A 328 -13.96 -10.21 19.67
CA GLU A 328 -14.69 -9.72 20.84
C GLU A 328 -15.86 -8.78 20.50
N GLY A 329 -16.02 -8.42 19.21
CA GLY A 329 -17.14 -7.61 18.74
C GLY A 329 -16.94 -6.10 18.81
N PHE A 330 -15.70 -5.64 18.99
CA PHE A 330 -15.42 -4.19 18.98
C PHE A 330 -15.67 -3.58 17.61
N ASP A 331 -16.12 -2.32 17.61
CA ASP A 331 -16.41 -1.57 16.40
C ASP A 331 -15.16 -1.37 15.51
N PRO A 332 -15.21 -1.77 14.23
CA PRO A 332 -14.08 -1.64 13.32
C PRO A 332 -13.61 -0.19 13.10
N LYS A 333 -14.48 0.80 13.25
CA LYS A 333 -14.10 2.22 13.11
C LYS A 333 -13.24 2.65 14.28
N THR A 334 -13.68 2.38 15.50
CA THR A 334 -12.92 2.64 16.74
C THR A 334 -11.57 1.92 16.70
N LEU A 335 -11.54 0.64 16.30
CA LEU A 335 -10.30 -0.10 16.12
C LEU A 335 -9.39 0.56 15.07
N SER A 336 -9.93 1.04 13.96
CA SER A 336 -9.19 1.75 12.92
C SER A 336 -8.51 3.01 13.45
N GLU A 337 -9.19 3.75 14.32
CA GLU A 337 -8.66 4.96 14.98
C GLU A 337 -7.52 4.62 15.94
N VAL A 338 -7.71 3.62 16.81
CA VAL A 338 -6.66 3.13 17.73
C VAL A 338 -5.43 2.65 16.95
N LEU A 339 -5.63 1.92 15.86
CA LEU A 339 -4.56 1.47 14.99
C LEU A 339 -3.91 2.61 14.17
N GLY A 340 -4.57 3.75 14.00
CA GLY A 340 -4.11 4.85 13.15
C GLY A 340 -4.06 4.45 11.66
N HIS A 341 -5.13 3.84 11.17
CA HIS A 341 -5.33 3.60 9.74
C HIS A 341 -5.98 4.84 9.13
N SER A 342 -5.40 5.34 8.03
CA SER A 342 -5.96 6.47 7.29
C SER A 342 -7.30 6.17 6.60
N ASN A 343 -7.66 4.89 6.50
CA ASN A 343 -8.90 4.43 5.90
C ASN A 343 -9.40 3.18 6.62
N VAL A 344 -10.62 3.24 7.13
CA VAL A 344 -11.34 2.12 7.79
C VAL A 344 -11.41 0.88 6.90
N LYS A 345 -11.46 1.06 5.58
CA LYS A 345 -11.44 -0.05 4.61
C LYS A 345 -10.26 -1.00 4.83
N THR A 346 -9.12 -0.49 5.29
CA THR A 346 -7.95 -1.31 5.62
C THR A 346 -8.24 -2.26 6.78
N THR A 347 -8.87 -1.76 7.85
CA THR A 347 -9.29 -2.58 9.01
C THR A 347 -10.31 -3.63 8.59
N LEU A 348 -11.33 -3.22 7.83
CA LEU A 348 -12.36 -4.13 7.33
C LEU A 348 -11.78 -5.25 6.45
N GLN A 349 -10.90 -4.93 5.51
CA GLN A 349 -10.32 -5.91 4.60
C GLN A 349 -9.33 -6.87 5.29
N LEU A 350 -8.61 -6.40 6.31
CA LEU A 350 -7.58 -7.21 6.96
C LEU A 350 -8.12 -8.07 8.09
N TYR A 351 -9.12 -7.59 8.83
CA TYR A 351 -9.51 -8.21 10.09
C TYR A 351 -10.98 -8.65 10.16
N VAL A 352 -11.87 -8.04 9.36
CA VAL A 352 -13.29 -8.37 9.43
C VAL A 352 -13.61 -9.51 8.48
N HIS A 353 -13.44 -10.73 8.99
CA HIS A 353 -13.84 -11.98 8.32
C HIS A 353 -14.81 -12.74 9.22
N PRO A 354 -16.12 -12.38 9.22
CA PRO A 354 -17.08 -12.90 10.19
C PRO A 354 -17.11 -14.44 10.18
N SER A 355 -16.88 -15.03 11.33
CA SER A 355 -17.01 -16.47 11.54
C SER A 355 -18.49 -16.89 11.44
N LEU A 356 -18.73 -18.19 11.24
CA LEU A 356 -20.10 -18.70 11.22
C LEU A 356 -20.82 -18.45 12.56
N SER A 357 -20.10 -18.52 13.68
CA SER A 357 -20.63 -18.21 15.01
C SER A 357 -21.04 -16.75 15.17
N GLN A 358 -20.26 -15.81 14.63
CA GLN A 358 -20.62 -14.39 14.63
C GLN A 358 -21.85 -14.13 13.75
N LYS A 359 -21.92 -14.77 12.56
CA LYS A 359 -23.11 -14.69 11.70
C LYS A 359 -24.36 -15.27 12.39
N ARG A 360 -24.21 -16.38 13.13
CA ARG A 360 -25.28 -17.00 13.88
C ARG A 360 -25.79 -16.08 15.01
N ARG A 361 -24.87 -15.52 15.82
CA ARG A 361 -25.22 -14.52 16.85
C ARG A 361 -25.96 -13.30 16.28
N LEU A 362 -25.56 -12.83 15.10
CA LEU A 362 -26.25 -11.71 14.43
C LEU A 362 -27.69 -12.11 14.08
N VAL A 363 -27.89 -13.27 13.47
CA VAL A 363 -29.20 -13.76 13.07
C VAL A 363 -30.08 -14.03 14.31
N GLU A 364 -29.52 -14.64 15.36
CA GLU A 364 -30.21 -14.88 16.63
C GLU A 364 -30.61 -13.57 17.34
N GLY A 365 -29.75 -12.53 17.25
CA GLY A 365 -30.03 -11.22 17.84
C GLY A 365 -31.22 -10.48 17.20
N VAL A 366 -31.63 -10.83 15.99
CA VAL A 366 -32.84 -10.29 15.32
C VAL A 366 -34.07 -11.22 15.44
N SER A 367 -33.93 -12.32 16.16
CA SER A 367 -35.05 -13.28 16.36
C SER A 367 -36.24 -12.70 17.12
N GLY A 368 -36.06 -11.58 17.84
CA GLY A 368 -37.13 -10.84 18.51
C GLY A 368 -38.28 -10.34 17.62
N PHE A 369 -38.11 -10.43 16.29
CA PHE A 369 -39.19 -10.16 15.33
C PHE A 369 -40.10 -11.40 15.08
N LEU A 370 -39.68 -12.58 15.53
CA LEU A 370 -40.48 -13.80 15.38
C LEU A 370 -41.40 -13.98 16.58
N PRO A 371 -42.65 -14.41 16.37
CA PRO A 371 -43.53 -14.78 17.47
C PRO A 371 -42.89 -15.88 18.32
N ALA A 372 -43.09 -15.85 19.64
CA ALA A 372 -42.52 -16.78 20.62
C ALA A 372 -42.91 -18.27 20.43
N ALA A 373 -43.53 -18.64 19.32
CA ALA A 373 -44.08 -19.97 19.04
C ALA A 373 -43.50 -20.60 17.75
N ILE A 374 -42.21 -20.38 17.44
CA ILE A 374 -41.52 -21.16 16.43
C ILE A 374 -40.28 -21.78 17.06
#